data_057c59dddd7d83a362649c924645cbaf
#
_entry.id   057c59dddd7d83a362649c924645cbaf
#
_cell.length_a   1.000
_cell.length_b   1.000
_cell.length_c   1.000
_cell.angle_alpha   90.00
_cell.angle_beta   90.00
_cell.angle_gamma   90.00
#
_symmetry.space_group_name_H-M   'P 1'
#
loop_
_entity.id
_entity.type
_entity.pdbx_description
1 polymer ?
#
loop_
_entity_poly.entity_id
_entity_poly.type
_entity_poly.pdbx_seq_one_letter_code
_entity_poly.pdbx_strand_id
1 'polypeptide(L)'
;MNKILYTLAALLAVAVTAHAALEAGEAAPQFEARASLDGKAFDYSLAEALEDGTVVVYFYPSAYTQGCNIQAHEFSVNMDAFNEAGATVIGVSLDDIERLNDFSADPEYCAGNLAVASDPDGSIAQSYGLEVRGAVDGAEDTRGEEIGHGFAERVTFIVTPDGRVAETIGGVSPMQNVKMTLAAVQGLNQ
;
A
#
# COMPACT_ATOMS: atom_id res chain seq x y z
N MET A 1 51.16 -27.04 -38.32
CA MET A 1 50.77 -25.68 -37.81
C MET A 1 49.30 -25.74 -37.41
N ASN A 2 49.00 -26.06 -36.14
CA ASN A 2 47.64 -26.18 -35.63
C ASN A 2 47.21 -24.81 -35.05
N LYS A 3 46.17 -24.23 -35.67
CA LYS A 3 45.52 -23.02 -35.13
C LYS A 3 44.39 -23.48 -34.17
N ILE A 4 44.59 -23.26 -32.89
CA ILE A 4 43.59 -23.46 -31.84
C ILE A 4 42.72 -22.21 -31.80
N LEU A 5 41.44 -22.33 -32.20
CA LEU A 5 40.42 -21.33 -32.08
C LEU A 5 39.87 -21.36 -30.62
N TYR A 6 40.13 -20.32 -29.84
CA TYR A 6 39.48 -20.12 -28.54
C TYR A 6 38.14 -19.40 -28.77
N THR A 7 37.04 -20.13 -28.66
CA THR A 7 35.70 -19.53 -28.57
C THR A 7 35.46 -19.02 -27.17
N LEU A 8 35.42 -17.70 -27.02
CA LEU A 8 35.07 -17.01 -25.77
C LEU A 8 33.53 -17.07 -25.66
N ALA A 9 33.02 -17.92 -24.76
CA ALA A 9 31.62 -17.94 -24.38
C ALA A 9 31.36 -16.82 -23.36
N ALA A 10 30.69 -15.78 -23.81
CA ALA A 10 30.23 -14.73 -22.90
C ALA A 10 29.00 -15.26 -22.11
N LEU A 11 29.18 -15.51 -20.81
CA LEU A 11 28.05 -15.75 -19.89
C LEU A 11 27.32 -14.42 -19.67
N LEU A 12 26.10 -14.29 -20.23
CA LEU A 12 25.17 -13.24 -19.82
C LEU A 12 24.64 -13.62 -18.43
N ALA A 13 25.12 -12.95 -17.39
CA ALA A 13 24.49 -13.01 -16.06
C ALA A 13 23.18 -12.21 -16.12
N VAL A 14 22.05 -12.90 -16.14
CA VAL A 14 20.74 -12.30 -15.90
C VAL A 14 20.68 -11.96 -14.42
N ALA A 15 20.83 -10.69 -14.09
CA ALA A 15 20.57 -10.20 -12.73
C ALA A 15 19.07 -10.35 -12.46
N VAL A 16 18.70 -11.33 -11.65
CA VAL A 16 17.36 -11.41 -11.06
C VAL A 16 17.33 -10.31 -9.99
N THR A 17 16.68 -9.19 -10.30
CA THR A 17 16.39 -8.17 -9.29
C THR A 17 15.38 -8.77 -8.33
N ALA A 18 15.81 -9.10 -7.11
CA ALA A 18 14.89 -9.38 -6.02
C ALA A 18 14.08 -8.09 -5.80
N HIS A 19 12.76 -8.15 -5.99
CA HIS A 19 11.87 -7.07 -5.61
C HIS A 19 11.89 -7.00 -4.08
N ALA A 20 12.34 -5.86 -3.57
CA ALA A 20 12.24 -5.50 -2.17
C ALA A 20 11.38 -4.23 -2.09
N ALA A 21 10.62 -4.08 -1.01
CA ALA A 21 9.88 -2.87 -0.75
C ALA A 21 10.80 -1.63 -0.86
N LEU A 22 10.28 -0.56 -1.42
CA LEU A 22 11.04 0.69 -1.58
C LEU A 22 11.61 1.17 -0.25
N GLU A 23 12.83 1.67 -0.27
CA GLU A 23 13.52 2.21 0.89
C GLU A 23 13.42 3.75 0.94
N ALA A 24 13.73 4.32 2.11
CA ALA A 24 13.77 5.77 2.28
C ALA A 24 14.73 6.44 1.29
N GLY A 25 14.29 7.52 0.67
CA GLY A 25 15.01 8.27 -0.36
C GLY A 25 14.68 7.84 -1.79
N GLU A 26 14.05 6.69 -2.02
CA GLU A 26 13.63 6.27 -3.36
C GLU A 26 12.42 7.07 -3.84
N ALA A 27 12.28 7.18 -5.16
CA ALA A 27 11.11 7.82 -5.75
C ALA A 27 9.88 6.90 -5.61
N ALA A 28 8.80 7.42 -5.05
CA ALA A 28 7.53 6.70 -4.99
C ALA A 28 6.88 6.66 -6.38
N PRO A 29 6.53 5.46 -6.89
CA PRO A 29 5.79 5.34 -8.14
C PRO A 29 4.47 6.10 -8.07
N GLN A 30 4.21 6.92 -9.08
CA GLN A 30 2.93 7.61 -9.20
C GLN A 30 1.86 6.62 -9.65
N PHE A 31 0.66 6.76 -9.12
CA PHE A 31 -0.46 5.95 -9.53
C PHE A 31 -1.78 6.72 -9.52
N GLU A 32 -2.70 6.22 -10.31
CA GLU A 32 -4.11 6.58 -10.30
C GLU A 32 -4.92 5.32 -10.00
N ALA A 33 -5.98 5.45 -9.21
CA ALA A 33 -6.81 4.32 -8.83
C ALA A 33 -8.25 4.76 -8.56
N ARG A 34 -9.21 3.83 -8.74
CA ARG A 34 -10.54 4.02 -8.15
C ARG A 34 -10.43 3.84 -6.66
N ALA A 35 -10.86 4.83 -5.91
CA ALA A 35 -10.86 4.83 -4.45
C ALA A 35 -12.28 5.06 -3.92
N SER A 36 -12.49 4.78 -2.66
CA SER A 36 -13.75 5.00 -1.96
C SER A 36 -13.52 5.74 -0.63
N LEU A 37 -14.41 6.67 -0.35
CA LEU A 37 -14.50 7.38 0.93
C LEU A 37 -16.00 7.50 1.29
N ASP A 38 -16.37 7.13 2.50
CA ASP A 38 -17.77 7.16 2.98
C ASP A 38 -18.74 6.49 1.98
N GLY A 39 -18.36 5.33 1.44
CA GLY A 39 -19.17 4.55 0.50
C GLY A 39 -19.26 5.14 -0.91
N LYS A 40 -18.52 6.19 -1.22
CA LYS A 40 -18.56 6.87 -2.51
C LYS A 40 -17.26 6.71 -3.27
N ALA A 41 -17.35 6.08 -4.43
CA ALA A 41 -16.20 5.91 -5.31
C ALA A 41 -15.81 7.23 -6.00
N PHE A 42 -14.50 7.46 -6.08
CA PHE A 42 -13.89 8.62 -6.77
C PHE A 42 -12.60 8.20 -7.47
N ASP A 43 -12.07 9.05 -8.34
CA ASP A 43 -10.76 8.84 -8.95
C ASP A 43 -9.70 9.49 -8.06
N TYR A 44 -8.71 8.70 -7.64
CA TYR A 44 -7.60 9.14 -6.80
C TYR A 44 -6.33 9.24 -7.63
N SER A 45 -5.56 10.29 -7.42
CA SER A 45 -4.23 10.49 -7.96
C SER A 45 -3.23 10.80 -6.84
N LEU A 46 -2.17 9.98 -6.72
CA LEU A 46 -1.11 10.26 -5.75
C LEU A 46 -0.42 11.60 -6.05
N ALA A 47 -0.22 11.93 -7.34
CA ALA A 47 0.41 13.19 -7.72
C ALA A 47 -0.37 14.41 -7.23
N GLU A 48 -1.70 14.39 -7.38
CA GLU A 48 -2.58 15.46 -6.88
C GLU A 48 -2.58 15.53 -5.35
N ALA A 49 -2.63 14.38 -4.68
CA ALA A 49 -2.62 14.33 -3.22
C ALA A 49 -1.31 14.89 -2.61
N LEU A 50 -0.18 14.71 -3.29
CA LEU A 50 1.12 15.23 -2.88
C LEU A 50 1.24 16.77 -3.03
N GLU A 51 0.39 17.42 -3.83
CA GLU A 51 0.33 18.88 -3.90
C GLU A 51 -0.17 19.50 -2.58
N ASP A 52 -1.00 18.76 -1.84
CA ASP A 52 -1.58 19.21 -0.56
C ASP A 52 -0.71 18.85 0.65
N GLY A 53 0.27 17.95 0.52
CA GLY A 53 1.14 17.57 1.64
C GLY A 53 1.72 16.16 1.55
N THR A 54 2.14 15.65 2.69
CA THR A 54 2.64 14.28 2.83
C THR A 54 1.49 13.28 2.65
N VAL A 55 1.76 12.16 1.97
CA VAL A 55 0.79 11.07 1.80
C VAL A 55 1.30 9.79 2.45
N VAL A 56 0.49 9.21 3.32
CA VAL A 56 0.68 7.85 3.83
C VAL A 56 -0.04 6.89 2.90
N VAL A 57 0.72 6.07 2.18
CA VAL A 57 0.20 4.98 1.33
C VAL A 57 0.40 3.68 2.09
N TYR A 58 -0.69 3.05 2.58
CA TYR A 58 -0.57 1.77 3.26
C TYR A 58 -1.20 0.64 2.43
N PHE A 59 -0.40 -0.37 2.11
CA PHE A 59 -0.86 -1.58 1.46
C PHE A 59 -1.30 -2.60 2.50
N TYR A 60 -2.41 -3.29 2.22
CA TYR A 60 -2.96 -4.30 3.11
C TYR A 60 -3.56 -5.48 2.32
N PRO A 61 -3.57 -6.70 2.89
CA PRO A 61 -3.99 -7.91 2.18
C PRO A 61 -5.41 -7.89 1.63
N SER A 62 -6.41 -7.60 2.45
CA SER A 62 -7.82 -7.54 2.02
C SER A 62 -8.71 -6.89 3.10
N ALA A 63 -9.69 -6.12 2.66
CA ALA A 63 -10.75 -5.57 3.51
C ALA A 63 -11.49 -6.68 4.27
N TYR A 64 -12.04 -6.37 5.43
CA TYR A 64 -12.77 -7.27 6.32
C TYR A 64 -11.98 -8.47 6.85
N THR A 65 -10.65 -8.50 6.73
CA THR A 65 -9.81 -9.47 7.44
C THR A 65 -9.36 -8.90 8.79
N GLN A 66 -9.19 -9.77 9.81
CA GLN A 66 -8.97 -9.34 11.18
C GLN A 66 -7.86 -8.29 11.34
N GLY A 67 -6.69 -8.51 10.74
CA GLY A 67 -5.57 -7.58 10.86
C GLY A 67 -5.80 -6.27 10.08
N CYS A 68 -6.52 -6.32 8.95
CA CYS A 68 -6.82 -5.15 8.15
C CYS A 68 -7.91 -4.29 8.80
N ASN A 69 -8.92 -4.93 9.43
CA ASN A 69 -9.94 -4.25 10.22
C ASN A 69 -9.31 -3.44 11.36
N ILE A 70 -8.38 -4.06 12.12
CA ILE A 70 -7.63 -3.37 13.17
C ILE A 70 -6.84 -2.18 12.60
N GLN A 71 -6.14 -2.36 11.48
CA GLN A 71 -5.33 -1.30 10.89
C GLN A 71 -6.18 -0.14 10.38
N ALA A 72 -7.28 -0.43 9.68
CA ALA A 72 -8.20 0.58 9.18
C ALA A 72 -8.83 1.38 10.33
N HIS A 73 -9.31 0.69 11.37
CA HIS A 73 -9.84 1.33 12.58
C HIS A 73 -8.81 2.26 13.23
N GLU A 74 -7.58 1.78 13.43
CA GLU A 74 -6.52 2.58 14.04
C GLU A 74 -6.15 3.80 13.19
N PHE A 75 -6.11 3.70 11.85
CA PHE A 75 -5.93 4.86 10.99
C PHE A 75 -7.13 5.82 11.13
N SER A 76 -8.35 5.30 11.06
CA SER A 76 -9.58 6.09 11.12
C SER A 76 -9.68 6.92 12.40
N VAL A 77 -9.43 6.33 13.58
CA VAL A 77 -9.52 7.04 14.87
C VAL A 77 -8.37 8.04 15.07
N ASN A 78 -7.28 7.93 14.33
CA ASN A 78 -6.15 8.86 14.37
C ASN A 78 -6.11 9.84 13.19
N MET A 79 -7.15 9.88 12.33
CA MET A 79 -7.14 10.70 11.11
C MET A 79 -6.92 12.19 11.40
N ASP A 80 -7.54 12.72 12.46
CA ASP A 80 -7.33 14.12 12.87
C ASP A 80 -5.85 14.40 13.18
N ALA A 81 -5.17 13.47 13.86
CA ALA A 81 -3.75 13.63 14.19
C ALA A 81 -2.84 13.55 12.94
N PHE A 82 -3.20 12.74 11.93
CA PHE A 82 -2.51 12.76 10.64
C PHE A 82 -2.72 14.08 9.90
N ASN A 83 -3.96 14.58 9.85
CA ASN A 83 -4.29 15.85 9.22
C ASN A 83 -3.58 17.04 9.91
N GLU A 84 -3.56 17.07 11.25
CA GLU A 84 -2.83 18.08 12.02
C GLU A 84 -1.32 18.03 11.76
N ALA A 85 -0.79 16.85 11.47
CA ALA A 85 0.61 16.67 11.06
C ALA A 85 0.85 16.90 9.55
N GLY A 86 -0.14 17.41 8.80
CA GLY A 86 -0.01 17.73 7.37
C GLY A 86 0.08 16.51 6.46
N ALA A 87 -0.52 15.39 6.87
CA ALA A 87 -0.53 14.17 6.06
C ALA A 87 -1.95 13.67 5.81
N THR A 88 -2.18 13.18 4.60
CA THR A 88 -3.35 12.38 4.23
C THR A 88 -3.02 10.90 4.24
N VAL A 89 -4.04 10.04 4.34
CA VAL A 89 -3.87 8.58 4.38
C VAL A 89 -4.73 7.93 3.32
N ILE A 90 -4.15 7.01 2.56
CA ILE A 90 -4.84 6.15 1.59
C ILE A 90 -4.44 4.70 1.78
N GLY A 91 -5.42 3.81 1.93
CA GLY A 91 -5.19 2.36 1.91
C GLY A 91 -5.25 1.84 0.48
N VAL A 92 -4.46 0.80 0.17
CA VAL A 92 -4.46 0.16 -1.15
C VAL A 92 -4.52 -1.36 -0.97
N SER A 93 -5.46 -2.01 -1.65
CA SER A 93 -5.60 -3.46 -1.64
C SER A 93 -6.09 -3.98 -2.99
N LEU A 94 -6.09 -5.30 -3.16
CA LEU A 94 -6.59 -5.94 -4.38
C LEU A 94 -8.12 -6.10 -4.39
N ASP A 95 -8.80 -5.63 -3.36
CA ASP A 95 -10.26 -5.64 -3.31
C ASP A 95 -10.86 -4.79 -4.43
N ASP A 96 -12.01 -5.21 -4.98
CA ASP A 96 -12.77 -4.42 -5.93
C ASP A 96 -13.39 -3.16 -5.29
N ILE A 97 -13.82 -2.24 -6.12
CA ILE A 97 -14.34 -0.95 -5.63
C ILE A 97 -15.69 -1.11 -4.91
N GLU A 98 -16.48 -2.10 -5.25
CA GLU A 98 -17.77 -2.38 -4.61
C GLU A 98 -17.53 -2.80 -3.16
N ARG A 99 -16.58 -3.71 -2.91
CA ARG A 99 -16.19 -4.13 -1.57
C ARG A 99 -15.57 -2.99 -0.77
N LEU A 100 -14.77 -2.15 -1.42
CA LEU A 100 -14.17 -0.98 -0.79
C LEU A 100 -15.18 0.14 -0.48
N ASN A 101 -16.28 0.26 -1.24
CA ASN A 101 -17.37 1.18 -0.89
C ASN A 101 -17.99 0.78 0.46
N ASP A 102 -18.28 -0.51 0.65
CA ASP A 102 -18.81 -0.99 1.92
C ASP A 102 -17.81 -0.78 3.06
N PHE A 103 -16.52 -1.12 2.83
CA PHE A 103 -15.49 -1.01 3.85
C PHE A 103 -15.19 0.43 4.26
N SER A 104 -15.18 1.38 3.31
CA SER A 104 -14.93 2.80 3.58
C SER A 104 -16.05 3.45 4.41
N ALA A 105 -17.29 3.00 4.24
CA ALA A 105 -18.46 3.49 4.98
C ALA A 105 -18.65 2.78 6.32
N ASP A 106 -18.03 1.62 6.53
CA ASP A 106 -18.24 0.79 7.73
C ASP A 106 -17.80 1.54 8.99
N PRO A 107 -18.73 1.80 9.95
CA PRO A 107 -18.44 2.60 11.13
C PRO A 107 -17.45 1.95 12.10
N GLU A 108 -17.24 0.64 12.01
CA GLU A 108 -16.30 -0.09 12.86
C GLU A 108 -14.86 -0.04 12.34
N TYR A 109 -14.65 0.28 11.04
CA TYR A 109 -13.34 0.21 10.40
C TYR A 109 -12.89 1.56 9.84
N CYS A 110 -13.31 1.91 8.63
CA CYS A 110 -12.90 3.18 8.01
C CYS A 110 -13.72 4.40 8.49
N ALA A 111 -14.90 4.17 9.04
CA ALA A 111 -15.80 5.15 9.65
C ALA A 111 -16.11 6.38 8.77
N GLY A 112 -16.08 6.22 7.45
CA GLY A 112 -16.34 7.29 6.49
C GLY A 112 -15.26 8.37 6.38
N ASN A 113 -14.12 8.24 7.07
CA ASN A 113 -13.07 9.24 7.06
C ASN A 113 -11.69 8.73 6.57
N LEU A 114 -11.56 7.43 6.32
CA LEU A 114 -10.36 6.82 5.76
C LEU A 114 -10.62 6.38 4.31
N ALA A 115 -9.87 6.95 3.37
CA ALA A 115 -9.95 6.57 1.97
C ALA A 115 -9.24 5.22 1.71
N VAL A 116 -9.83 4.40 0.82
CA VAL A 116 -9.26 3.12 0.38
C VAL A 116 -9.35 2.99 -1.14
N ALA A 117 -8.28 2.51 -1.78
CA ALA A 117 -8.11 2.42 -3.23
C ALA A 117 -8.01 0.96 -3.70
N SER A 118 -8.57 0.69 -4.87
CA SER A 118 -8.60 -0.61 -5.53
C SER A 118 -7.40 -0.78 -6.46
N ASP A 119 -6.64 -1.85 -6.27
CA ASP A 119 -5.52 -2.31 -7.11
C ASP A 119 -5.77 -3.78 -7.52
N PRO A 120 -6.81 -4.07 -8.32
CA PRO A 120 -7.32 -5.43 -8.49
C PRO A 120 -6.35 -6.39 -9.18
N ASP A 121 -5.38 -5.90 -9.92
CA ASP A 121 -4.32 -6.70 -10.55
C ASP A 121 -2.99 -6.68 -9.77
N GLY A 122 -2.91 -5.91 -8.67
CA GLY A 122 -1.73 -5.79 -7.82
C GLY A 122 -0.58 -5.01 -8.46
N SER A 123 -0.83 -4.29 -9.55
CA SER A 123 0.23 -3.56 -10.29
C SER A 123 0.80 -2.38 -9.49
N ILE A 124 -0.04 -1.69 -8.71
CA ILE A 124 0.40 -0.62 -7.84
C ILE A 124 1.29 -1.20 -6.74
N ALA A 125 0.84 -2.24 -6.03
CA ALA A 125 1.64 -2.90 -4.99
C ALA A 125 2.99 -3.40 -5.51
N GLN A 126 3.00 -4.04 -6.70
CA GLN A 126 4.24 -4.51 -7.33
C GLN A 126 5.18 -3.37 -7.71
N SER A 127 4.66 -2.21 -8.14
CA SER A 127 5.49 -1.04 -8.45
C SER A 127 6.22 -0.49 -7.23
N TYR A 128 5.66 -0.68 -6.03
CA TYR A 128 6.29 -0.36 -4.74
C TYR A 128 7.22 -1.47 -4.22
N GLY A 129 7.49 -2.48 -5.04
CA GLY A 129 8.38 -3.61 -4.70
C GLY A 129 7.75 -4.62 -3.75
N LEU A 130 6.42 -4.61 -3.59
CA LEU A 130 5.74 -5.51 -2.67
C LEU A 130 5.43 -6.87 -3.32
N GLU A 131 5.47 -7.92 -2.50
CA GLU A 131 4.98 -9.24 -2.90
C GLU A 131 3.45 -9.20 -3.03
N VAL A 132 2.95 -9.71 -4.15
CA VAL A 132 1.54 -9.99 -4.36
C VAL A 132 1.37 -11.49 -4.49
N ARG A 133 0.69 -12.11 -3.52
CA ARG A 133 0.38 -13.54 -3.52
C ARG A 133 -0.94 -13.78 -4.23
N GLY A 134 -1.05 -14.92 -4.90
CA GLY A 134 -2.29 -15.32 -5.56
C GLY A 134 -3.45 -15.56 -4.58
N ALA A 135 -4.67 -15.63 -5.13
CA ALA A 135 -5.86 -16.01 -4.37
C ALA A 135 -5.67 -17.38 -3.70
N VAL A 136 -6.31 -17.57 -2.56
CA VAL A 136 -6.32 -18.81 -1.79
C VAL A 136 -7.73 -19.39 -1.84
N ASP A 137 -7.89 -20.58 -2.39
CA ASP A 137 -9.20 -21.25 -2.50
C ASP A 137 -9.88 -21.38 -1.11
N GLY A 138 -11.10 -20.90 -1.03
CA GLY A 138 -11.90 -20.95 0.19
C GLY A 138 -11.43 -19.96 1.28
N ALA A 139 -10.61 -18.98 0.94
CA ALA A 139 -10.33 -17.88 1.88
C ALA A 139 -11.59 -17.05 2.11
N GLU A 140 -11.94 -16.85 3.38
CA GLU A 140 -13.10 -16.06 3.79
C GLU A 140 -12.67 -14.89 4.67
N ASP A 141 -13.43 -13.81 4.61
CA ASP A 141 -13.29 -12.67 5.50
C ASP A 141 -14.01 -12.90 6.85
N THR A 142 -13.95 -11.93 7.76
CA THR A 142 -14.57 -12.01 9.09
C THR A 142 -16.10 -12.07 9.07
N ARG A 143 -16.72 -11.82 7.90
CA ARG A 143 -18.17 -11.90 7.67
C ARG A 143 -18.57 -13.27 7.08
N GLY A 144 -17.58 -14.11 6.69
CA GLY A 144 -17.79 -15.39 6.00
C GLY A 144 -17.99 -15.22 4.50
N GLU A 145 -17.60 -14.07 3.92
CA GLU A 145 -17.63 -13.86 2.48
C GLU A 145 -16.30 -14.29 1.85
N GLU A 146 -16.37 -14.95 0.69
CA GLU A 146 -15.20 -15.43 -0.03
C GLU A 146 -14.33 -14.27 -0.52
N ILE A 147 -12.99 -14.42 -0.37
CA ILE A 147 -11.99 -13.50 -0.91
C ILE A 147 -11.48 -14.10 -2.22
N GLY A 148 -12.00 -13.62 -3.36
CA GLY A 148 -11.72 -14.15 -4.70
C GLY A 148 -10.46 -13.58 -5.36
N HIS A 149 -9.65 -12.80 -4.66
CA HIS A 149 -8.45 -12.14 -5.20
C HIS A 149 -7.18 -12.47 -4.42
N GLY A 150 -6.03 -12.04 -4.95
CA GLY A 150 -4.73 -12.17 -4.29
C GLY A 150 -4.53 -11.19 -3.15
N PHE A 151 -3.37 -11.25 -2.50
CA PHE A 151 -3.08 -10.50 -1.28
C PHE A 151 -1.77 -9.73 -1.43
N ALA A 152 -1.81 -8.41 -1.29
CA ALA A 152 -0.63 -7.58 -1.17
C ALA A 152 0.03 -7.76 0.21
N GLU A 153 1.34 -7.60 0.25
CA GLU A 153 2.09 -7.51 1.49
C GLU A 153 1.66 -6.28 2.30
N ARG A 154 1.64 -6.40 3.65
CA ARG A 154 1.33 -5.27 4.54
C ARG A 154 2.55 -4.40 4.76
N VAL A 155 2.61 -3.28 4.04
CA VAL A 155 3.68 -2.28 4.17
C VAL A 155 3.08 -0.88 4.03
N THR A 156 3.58 0.05 4.81
CA THR A 156 3.19 1.47 4.76
C THR A 156 4.38 2.30 4.29
N PHE A 157 4.14 3.19 3.35
CA PHE A 157 5.09 4.17 2.84
C PHE A 157 4.63 5.57 3.21
N ILE A 158 5.54 6.39 3.72
CA ILE A 158 5.31 7.82 3.93
C ILE A 158 5.97 8.54 2.76
N VAL A 159 5.16 9.19 1.93
CA VAL A 159 5.63 9.88 0.71
C VAL A 159 5.55 11.39 0.91
N THR A 160 6.69 12.06 0.78
CA THR A 160 6.79 13.52 0.91
C THR A 160 6.37 14.23 -0.38
N PRO A 161 6.01 15.54 -0.34
CA PRO A 161 5.54 16.31 -1.50
C PRO A 161 6.47 16.31 -2.72
N ASP A 162 7.77 16.03 -2.53
CA ASP A 162 8.73 15.87 -3.62
C ASP A 162 8.68 14.50 -4.30
N GLY A 163 7.70 13.65 -3.92
CA GLY A 163 7.47 12.32 -4.49
C GLY A 163 8.47 11.26 -4.02
N ARG A 164 9.11 11.43 -2.87
CA ARG A 164 10.05 10.46 -2.30
C ARG A 164 9.50 9.76 -1.09
N VAL A 165 9.91 8.52 -0.92
CA VAL A 165 9.65 7.74 0.29
C VAL A 165 10.50 8.31 1.43
N ALA A 166 9.87 8.82 2.47
CA ALA A 166 10.57 9.26 3.69
C ALA A 166 10.83 8.09 4.64
N GLU A 167 9.87 7.17 4.76
CA GLU A 167 9.99 5.98 5.61
C GLU A 167 9.13 4.84 5.06
N THR A 168 9.62 3.60 5.29
CA THR A 168 8.91 2.35 4.94
C THR A 168 8.73 1.53 6.21
N ILE A 169 7.48 1.15 6.51
CA ILE A 169 7.12 0.46 7.75
C ILE A 169 6.40 -0.85 7.40
N GLY A 170 7.11 -1.97 7.59
CA GLY A 170 6.62 -3.33 7.37
C GLY A 170 7.03 -4.27 8.50
N GLY A 171 6.55 -5.53 8.46
CA GLY A 171 6.99 -6.58 9.38
C GLY A 171 6.53 -6.43 10.83
N VAL A 172 5.59 -5.52 11.12
CA VAL A 172 5.05 -5.23 12.46
C VAL A 172 3.55 -5.53 12.54
N SER A 173 2.99 -5.55 13.76
CA SER A 173 1.54 -5.71 13.92
C SER A 173 0.76 -4.53 13.33
N PRO A 174 -0.52 -4.72 12.93
CA PRO A 174 -1.35 -3.65 12.36
C PRO A 174 -1.39 -2.38 13.22
N MET A 175 -1.65 -2.51 14.51
CA MET A 175 -1.68 -1.41 15.47
C MET A 175 -0.31 -0.71 15.61
N GLN A 176 0.78 -1.49 15.65
CA GLN A 176 2.12 -0.92 15.74
C GLN A 176 2.51 -0.19 14.46
N ASN A 177 2.08 -0.69 13.30
CA ASN A 177 2.29 -0.03 12.01
C ASN A 177 1.70 1.38 12.03
N VAL A 178 0.43 1.56 12.39
CA VAL A 178 -0.23 2.87 12.46
C VAL A 178 0.46 3.81 13.47
N LYS A 179 0.80 3.29 14.66
CA LYS A 179 1.49 4.08 15.69
C LYS A 179 2.86 4.58 15.21
N MET A 180 3.63 3.73 14.55
CA MET A 180 4.95 4.10 14.00
C MET A 180 4.78 5.10 12.86
N THR A 181 3.80 4.90 11.98
CA THR A 181 3.49 5.80 10.87
C THR A 181 3.15 7.21 11.37
N LEU A 182 2.28 7.33 12.38
CA LEU A 182 1.92 8.64 12.95
C LEU A 182 3.13 9.33 13.57
N ALA A 183 3.94 8.59 14.33
CA ALA A 183 5.16 9.14 14.93
C ALA A 183 6.16 9.63 13.88
N ALA A 184 6.33 8.88 12.79
CA ALA A 184 7.22 9.25 11.69
C ALA A 184 6.72 10.50 10.96
N VAL A 185 5.42 10.59 10.63
CA VAL A 185 4.82 11.78 10.02
C VAL A 185 4.99 13.02 10.90
N GLN A 186 4.73 12.89 12.20
CA GLN A 186 4.96 13.99 13.16
C GLN A 186 6.42 14.42 13.24
N GLY A 187 7.36 13.48 13.05
CA GLY A 187 8.80 13.73 13.01
C GLY A 187 9.27 14.54 11.80
N LEU A 188 8.55 14.46 10.67
CA LEU A 188 8.90 15.22 9.45
C LEU A 188 8.73 16.73 9.61
N ASN A 189 7.94 17.18 10.59
CA ASN A 189 7.62 18.58 10.83
C ASN A 189 8.44 19.23 11.96
N GLN A 190 9.44 18.52 12.50
CA GLN A 190 10.33 19.01 13.55
C GLN A 190 11.72 19.38 12.99
#